data_6e2ad40435ae2ee073ba86107e932418
#
_entry.id   6e2ad40435ae2ee073ba86107e932418
#
_cell.length_a   1.000
_cell.length_b   1.000
_cell.length_c   1.000
_cell.angle_alpha   90.00
_cell.angle_beta   90.00
_cell.angle_gamma   90.00
#
_symmetry.space_group_name_H-M   'P 1'
#
loop_
_entity.id
_entity.type
_entity.pdbx_description
1 polymer ?
#
loop_
_entity_poly.entity_id
_entity_poly.type
_entity_poly.pdbx_seq_one_letter_code
_entity_poly.pdbx_strand_id
1 'polypeptide(L)'
;TKIGVVGSFLAERFPIDLTAEQIVLTGKYKSSILYREYGQAELDEAKTMLKSIKASHLIGRTYASLSQGERQLLLIARSLMEDPAILILDEATVGLDLLARERLLHHIDSICQLPNAPAIIYVTHHAEEITNNFTHVLLLKEGKVLAQGPKQEILTPALLSDFYGNQVELIELGDERLFIKPILN
;
A
#
# COMPACT_ATOMS: atom_id res chain seq x y z
N THR A 1 -5.04 19.25 -5.55
CA THR A 1 -4.71 18.08 -4.70
C THR A 1 -4.06 17.04 -5.58
N LYS A 2 -2.86 16.56 -5.21
CA LYS A 2 -2.19 15.46 -5.91
C LYS A 2 -2.68 14.15 -5.31
N ILE A 3 -2.93 13.16 -6.15
CA ILE A 3 -3.35 11.81 -5.76
C ILE A 3 -2.33 10.83 -6.32
N GLY A 4 -1.74 10.02 -5.45
CA GLY A 4 -0.91 8.88 -5.82
C GLY A 4 -1.78 7.63 -5.90
N VAL A 5 -1.54 6.78 -6.89
CA VAL A 5 -2.24 5.50 -7.03
C VAL A 5 -1.21 4.39 -7.29
N VAL A 6 -1.30 3.33 -6.52
CA VAL A 6 -0.49 2.11 -6.70
C VAL A 6 -1.43 0.91 -6.67
N GLY A 7 -1.38 0.10 -7.71
CA GLY A 7 -2.24 -1.08 -7.82
C GLY A 7 -1.71 -2.06 -8.87
N SER A 8 -2.17 -3.29 -8.81
CA SER A 8 -1.73 -4.38 -9.69
C SER A 8 -2.02 -4.11 -11.18
N PHE A 9 -3.05 -3.31 -11.48
CA PHE A 9 -3.42 -2.93 -12.86
C PHE A 9 -2.52 -1.83 -13.45
N LEU A 10 -1.77 -1.10 -12.61
CA LEU A 10 -0.78 -0.10 -13.03
C LEU A 10 0.62 -0.70 -13.16
N ALA A 11 0.74 -1.95 -13.62
CA ALA A 11 2.01 -2.64 -13.78
C ALA A 11 2.93 -1.85 -14.75
N GLU A 12 3.64 -0.87 -14.21
CA GLU A 12 4.64 -0.11 -14.96
C GLU A 12 5.84 -1.01 -15.25
N ARG A 13 6.27 -1.02 -16.50
CA ARG A 13 7.47 -1.75 -16.92
C ARG A 13 8.65 -0.80 -16.86
N PHE A 14 9.46 -0.95 -15.82
CA PHE A 14 10.73 -0.25 -15.73
C PHE A 14 11.84 -1.03 -16.46
N PRO A 15 12.84 -0.33 -17.02
CA PRO A 15 14.08 -0.96 -17.43
C PRO A 15 14.69 -1.77 -16.27
N ILE A 16 15.11 -2.99 -16.55
CA ILE A 16 15.54 -3.97 -15.55
C ILE A 16 16.84 -3.60 -14.82
N ASP A 17 17.64 -2.76 -15.45
CA ASP A 17 18.95 -2.26 -15.02
C ASP A 17 18.86 -0.99 -14.16
N LEU A 18 17.71 -0.31 -14.13
CA LEU A 18 17.54 0.86 -13.25
C LEU A 18 17.63 0.47 -11.78
N THR A 19 18.32 1.29 -11.01
CA THR A 19 18.40 1.13 -9.55
C THR A 19 17.10 1.62 -8.88
N ALA A 20 16.85 1.17 -7.64
CA ALA A 20 15.68 1.53 -6.88
C ALA A 20 15.51 3.05 -6.75
N GLU A 21 16.58 3.77 -6.42
CA GLU A 21 16.55 5.23 -6.32
C GLU A 21 16.27 5.93 -7.65
N GLN A 22 16.72 5.37 -8.78
CA GLN A 22 16.39 5.90 -10.10
C GLN A 22 14.90 5.74 -10.41
N ILE A 23 14.32 4.57 -10.08
CA ILE A 23 12.88 4.33 -10.27
C ILE A 23 12.06 5.26 -9.37
N VAL A 24 12.43 5.40 -8.10
CA VAL A 24 11.74 6.31 -7.17
C VAL A 24 11.79 7.74 -7.71
N LEU A 25 12.94 8.18 -8.25
CA LEU A 25 13.09 9.50 -8.85
C LEU A 25 12.14 9.73 -10.03
N THR A 26 11.79 8.70 -10.80
CA THR A 26 10.84 8.83 -11.92
C THR A 26 9.47 9.35 -11.47
N GLY A 27 9.09 9.13 -10.23
CA GLY A 27 7.85 9.65 -9.64
C GLY A 27 7.78 11.18 -9.69
N LYS A 28 8.88 11.86 -9.42
CA LYS A 28 8.98 13.33 -9.48
C LYS A 28 8.63 13.88 -10.87
N TYR A 29 8.83 13.10 -11.92
CA TYR A 29 8.64 13.50 -13.32
C TYR A 29 7.40 12.88 -13.98
N LYS A 30 6.61 12.09 -13.27
CA LYS A 30 5.41 11.41 -13.79
C LYS A 30 5.69 10.57 -15.04
N SER A 31 6.84 9.94 -15.10
CA SER A 31 7.29 9.14 -16.24
C SER A 31 7.85 7.82 -15.72
N SER A 32 7.68 6.73 -16.48
CA SER A 32 8.34 5.44 -16.19
C SER A 32 9.77 5.37 -16.77
N ILE A 33 10.19 6.38 -17.52
CA ILE A 33 11.52 6.47 -18.12
C ILE A 33 12.14 7.82 -17.76
N LEU A 34 13.41 7.81 -17.37
CA LEU A 34 14.20 9.02 -17.15
C LEU A 34 14.70 9.55 -18.51
N TYR A 35 13.92 10.43 -19.14
CA TYR A 35 14.30 11.11 -20.40
C TYR A 35 15.22 12.32 -20.16
N ARG A 36 15.46 12.66 -18.91
CA ARG A 36 16.17 13.87 -18.50
C ARG A 36 17.43 13.48 -17.75
N GLU A 37 18.48 14.29 -17.96
CA GLU A 37 19.65 14.25 -17.08
C GLU A 37 19.23 14.62 -15.64
N TYR A 38 19.71 13.88 -14.69
CA TYR A 38 19.49 14.10 -13.26
C TYR A 38 20.84 14.12 -12.53
N GLY A 39 20.93 14.97 -11.51
CA GLY A 39 22.13 15.11 -10.71
C GLY A 39 22.12 14.24 -9.44
N GLN A 40 23.25 14.25 -8.75
CA GLN A 40 23.41 13.53 -7.49
C GLN A 40 22.40 13.98 -6.42
N ALA A 41 22.08 15.27 -6.36
CA ALA A 41 21.12 15.80 -5.40
C ALA A 41 19.72 15.17 -5.55
N GLU A 42 19.26 14.94 -6.77
CA GLU A 42 17.95 14.32 -7.04
C GLU A 42 17.94 12.83 -6.67
N LEU A 43 19.03 12.11 -6.91
CA LEU A 43 19.20 10.74 -6.43
C LEU A 43 19.21 10.67 -4.90
N ASP A 44 19.81 11.63 -4.23
CA ASP A 44 19.85 11.68 -2.77
C ASP A 44 18.48 12.01 -2.16
N GLU A 45 17.63 12.79 -2.85
CA GLU A 45 16.20 12.93 -2.51
C GLU A 45 15.47 11.58 -2.56
N ALA A 46 15.65 10.82 -3.64
CA ALA A 46 15.04 9.49 -3.79
C ALA A 46 15.53 8.50 -2.75
N LYS A 47 16.84 8.51 -2.42
CA LYS A 47 17.40 7.72 -1.31
C LYS A 47 16.81 8.13 0.04
N THR A 48 16.60 9.43 0.25
CA THR A 48 15.98 9.96 1.47
C THR A 48 14.53 9.46 1.61
N MET A 49 13.77 9.46 0.51
CA MET A 49 12.43 8.88 0.48
C MET A 49 12.45 7.39 0.87
N LEU A 50 13.34 6.59 0.27
CA LEU A 50 13.48 5.17 0.63
C LEU A 50 13.84 4.97 2.12
N LYS A 51 14.70 5.82 2.68
CA LYS A 51 15.04 5.77 4.11
C LYS A 51 13.85 6.12 4.99
N SER A 52 13.06 7.12 4.64
CA SER A 52 11.93 7.58 5.44
C SER A 52 10.83 6.51 5.62
N ILE A 53 10.67 5.63 4.63
CA ILE A 53 9.72 4.50 4.68
C ILE A 53 10.39 3.19 5.08
N LYS A 54 11.57 3.22 5.68
CA LYS A 54 12.37 2.05 6.13
C LYS A 54 12.78 1.09 5.00
N ALA A 55 12.88 1.57 3.76
CA ALA A 55 13.26 0.79 2.58
C ALA A 55 14.73 0.98 2.16
N SER A 56 15.63 1.33 3.09
CA SER A 56 17.05 1.59 2.80
C SER A 56 17.77 0.40 2.16
N HIS A 57 17.32 -0.82 2.43
CA HIS A 57 17.89 -2.06 1.88
C HIS A 57 17.71 -2.19 0.36
N LEU A 58 16.86 -1.38 -0.26
CA LEU A 58 16.65 -1.35 -1.72
C LEU A 58 17.68 -0.46 -2.43
N ILE A 59 18.31 0.48 -1.74
CA ILE A 59 19.23 1.46 -2.35
C ILE A 59 20.38 0.73 -3.06
N GLY A 60 20.64 1.10 -4.31
CA GLY A 60 21.67 0.52 -5.17
C GLY A 60 21.29 -0.81 -5.82
N ARG A 61 20.15 -1.42 -5.46
CA ARG A 61 19.68 -2.65 -6.09
C ARG A 61 18.95 -2.35 -7.40
N THR A 62 19.17 -3.18 -8.41
CA THR A 62 18.48 -3.07 -9.71
C THR A 62 17.07 -3.65 -9.64
N TYR A 63 16.16 -3.13 -10.47
CA TYR A 63 14.78 -3.62 -10.53
C TYR A 63 14.66 -5.12 -10.76
N ALA A 64 15.57 -5.67 -11.61
CA ALA A 64 15.63 -7.11 -11.86
C ALA A 64 15.88 -7.94 -10.61
N SER A 65 16.64 -7.41 -9.63
CA SER A 65 17.03 -8.11 -8.40
C SER A 65 15.97 -8.06 -7.30
N LEU A 66 14.88 -7.29 -7.48
CA LEU A 66 13.86 -7.10 -6.47
C LEU A 66 12.80 -8.19 -6.54
N SER A 67 12.40 -8.68 -5.36
CA SER A 67 11.22 -9.53 -5.20
C SER A 67 9.93 -8.76 -5.51
N GLN A 68 8.82 -9.46 -5.67
CA GLN A 68 7.52 -8.83 -5.96
C GLN A 68 7.11 -7.83 -4.85
N GLY A 69 7.27 -8.18 -3.58
CA GLY A 69 6.97 -7.27 -2.47
C GLY A 69 7.88 -6.04 -2.43
N GLU A 70 9.17 -6.21 -2.73
CA GLU A 70 10.11 -5.08 -2.84
C GLU A 70 9.77 -4.17 -4.03
N ARG A 71 9.33 -4.73 -5.15
CA ARG A 71 8.83 -3.93 -6.29
C ARG A 71 7.58 -3.14 -5.92
N GLN A 72 6.66 -3.75 -5.18
CA GLN A 72 5.45 -3.06 -4.71
C GLN A 72 5.81 -1.89 -3.76
N LEU A 73 6.71 -2.13 -2.82
CA LEU A 73 7.24 -1.08 -1.93
C LEU A 73 7.93 0.05 -2.71
N LEU A 74 8.66 -0.30 -3.76
CA LEU A 74 9.32 0.66 -4.64
C LEU A 74 8.31 1.56 -5.38
N LEU A 75 7.18 0.99 -5.87
CA LEU A 75 6.11 1.77 -6.51
C LEU A 75 5.43 2.71 -5.52
N ILE A 76 5.26 2.30 -4.27
CA ILE A 76 4.75 3.16 -3.20
C ILE A 76 5.73 4.32 -2.95
N ALA A 77 7.03 4.04 -2.79
CA ALA A 77 8.06 5.07 -2.62
C ALA A 77 8.08 6.07 -3.79
N ARG A 78 7.95 5.54 -5.01
CA ARG A 78 7.87 6.35 -6.22
C ARG A 78 6.65 7.29 -6.22
N SER A 79 5.50 6.78 -5.81
CA SER A 79 4.27 7.59 -5.72
C SER A 79 4.38 8.68 -4.67
N LEU A 80 5.10 8.45 -3.57
CA LEU A 80 5.34 9.43 -2.52
C LEU A 80 6.26 10.58 -2.96
N MET A 81 7.13 10.38 -3.97
CA MET A 81 7.98 11.46 -4.51
C MET A 81 7.20 12.63 -5.11
N GLU A 82 5.92 12.44 -5.43
CA GLU A 82 5.04 13.50 -5.91
C GLU A 82 4.45 14.36 -4.78
N ASP A 83 4.73 14.03 -3.53
CA ASP A 83 4.11 14.63 -2.34
C ASP A 83 2.57 14.64 -2.47
N PRO A 84 1.93 13.44 -2.56
CA PRO A 84 0.49 13.33 -2.73
C PRO A 84 -0.23 13.67 -1.42
N ALA A 85 -1.39 14.33 -1.50
CA ALA A 85 -2.27 14.51 -0.35
C ALA A 85 -3.08 13.23 -0.04
N ILE A 86 -3.29 12.39 -1.06
CA ILE A 86 -3.98 11.10 -0.94
C ILE A 86 -3.16 10.04 -1.67
N LEU A 87 -2.94 8.91 -1.02
CA LEU A 87 -2.31 7.72 -1.59
C LEU A 87 -3.34 6.58 -1.61
N ILE A 88 -3.68 6.11 -2.81
CA ILE A 88 -4.57 4.97 -3.01
C ILE A 88 -3.70 3.73 -3.26
N LEU A 89 -3.88 2.72 -2.42
CA LEU A 89 -3.23 1.41 -2.54
C LEU A 89 -4.33 0.39 -2.86
N ASP A 90 -4.37 -0.04 -4.12
CA ASP A 90 -5.41 -0.94 -4.61
C ASP A 90 -4.85 -2.36 -4.74
N GLU A 91 -5.29 -3.24 -3.83
CA GLU A 91 -4.84 -4.64 -3.74
C GLU A 91 -3.30 -4.77 -3.73
N ALA A 92 -2.63 -3.91 -2.97
CA ALA A 92 -1.18 -3.79 -2.97
C ALA A 92 -0.43 -5.07 -2.56
N THR A 93 -1.08 -6.00 -1.88
CA THR A 93 -0.52 -7.25 -1.36
C THR A 93 -0.81 -8.48 -2.21
N VAL A 94 -1.60 -8.33 -3.27
CA VAL A 94 -1.98 -9.46 -4.14
C VAL A 94 -0.76 -10.16 -4.73
N GLY A 95 -0.75 -11.49 -4.61
CA GLY A 95 0.34 -12.34 -5.09
C GLY A 95 1.59 -12.37 -4.20
N LEU A 96 1.57 -11.72 -3.04
CA LEU A 96 2.64 -11.81 -2.05
C LEU A 96 2.46 -13.04 -1.15
N ASP A 97 3.57 -13.66 -0.79
CA ASP A 97 3.57 -14.64 0.31
C ASP A 97 3.31 -13.95 1.66
N LEU A 98 3.07 -14.76 2.70
CA LEU A 98 2.73 -14.27 4.04
C LEU A 98 3.76 -13.25 4.57
N LEU A 99 5.06 -13.55 4.47
CA LEU A 99 6.09 -12.67 5.04
C LEU A 99 6.26 -11.39 4.23
N ALA A 100 6.17 -11.47 2.91
CA ALA A 100 6.24 -10.30 2.02
C ALA A 100 5.05 -9.37 2.26
N ARG A 101 3.84 -9.94 2.45
CA ARG A 101 2.64 -9.18 2.81
C ARG A 101 2.81 -8.45 4.13
N GLU A 102 3.20 -9.13 5.20
CA GLU A 102 3.38 -8.52 6.52
C GLU A 102 4.45 -7.42 6.51
N ARG A 103 5.56 -7.64 5.78
CA ARG A 103 6.59 -6.61 5.61
C ARG A 103 6.06 -5.38 4.88
N LEU A 104 5.26 -5.58 3.82
CA LEU A 104 4.68 -4.45 3.09
C LEU A 104 3.70 -3.66 3.96
N LEU A 105 2.82 -4.33 4.73
CA LEU A 105 1.92 -3.67 5.69
C LEU A 105 2.71 -2.87 6.73
N HIS A 106 3.82 -3.41 7.26
CA HIS A 106 4.68 -2.68 8.19
C HIS A 106 5.31 -1.42 7.55
N HIS A 107 5.68 -1.47 6.26
CA HIS A 107 6.15 -0.28 5.55
C HIS A 107 5.04 0.75 5.34
N ILE A 108 3.80 0.31 5.03
CA ILE A 108 2.62 1.18 4.92
C ILE A 108 2.36 1.88 6.26
N ASP A 109 2.42 1.14 7.37
CA ASP A 109 2.29 1.72 8.71
C ASP A 109 3.38 2.78 9.00
N SER A 110 4.60 2.56 8.49
CA SER A 110 5.68 3.54 8.62
C SER A 110 5.40 4.83 7.84
N ILE A 111 4.69 4.74 6.71
CA ILE A 111 4.27 5.90 5.92
C ILE A 111 3.27 6.75 6.72
N CYS A 112 2.35 6.12 7.46
CA CYS A 112 1.39 6.82 8.32
C CYS A 112 2.06 7.65 9.42
N GLN A 113 3.32 7.35 9.77
CA GLN A 113 4.10 8.06 10.79
C GLN A 113 4.95 9.20 10.23
N LEU A 114 4.94 9.44 8.93
CA LEU A 114 5.68 10.55 8.32
C LEU A 114 5.08 11.90 8.76
N PRO A 115 5.89 12.95 8.94
CA PRO A 115 5.40 14.28 9.34
C PRO A 115 4.35 14.86 8.38
N ASN A 116 4.46 14.56 7.09
CA ASN A 116 3.54 14.97 6.04
C ASN A 116 2.90 13.73 5.38
N ALA A 117 2.44 12.77 6.20
CA ALA A 117 1.81 11.57 5.70
C ALA A 117 0.60 11.90 4.82
N PRO A 118 0.45 11.29 3.62
CA PRO A 118 -0.77 11.39 2.86
C PRO A 118 -1.93 10.70 3.59
N ALA A 119 -3.17 11.10 3.31
CA ALA A 119 -4.31 10.26 3.64
C ALA A 119 -4.23 8.96 2.81
N ILE A 120 -4.25 7.80 3.46
CA ILE A 120 -4.14 6.50 2.78
C ILE A 120 -5.54 5.93 2.59
N ILE A 121 -5.87 5.57 1.35
CA ILE A 121 -7.02 4.74 1.00
C ILE A 121 -6.46 3.37 0.61
N TYR A 122 -6.72 2.37 1.44
CA TYR A 122 -6.27 1.00 1.22
C TYR A 122 -7.46 0.14 0.79
N VAL A 123 -7.42 -0.37 -0.43
CA VAL A 123 -8.45 -1.25 -0.98
C VAL A 123 -7.97 -2.68 -0.85
N THR A 124 -8.74 -3.51 -0.17
CA THR A 124 -8.44 -4.93 0.05
C THR A 124 -9.73 -5.74 0.21
N HIS A 125 -9.65 -7.02 -0.06
CA HIS A 125 -10.66 -8.00 0.29
C HIS A 125 -10.24 -8.89 1.49
N HIS A 126 -9.13 -8.53 2.14
CA HIS A 126 -8.55 -9.23 3.30
C HIS A 126 -8.67 -8.39 4.57
N ALA A 127 -9.57 -8.77 5.48
CA ALA A 127 -9.77 -8.02 6.72
C ALA A 127 -8.54 -8.02 7.64
N GLU A 128 -7.74 -9.07 7.59
CA GLU A 128 -6.49 -9.19 8.34
C GLU A 128 -5.41 -8.19 7.91
N GLU A 129 -5.59 -7.48 6.81
CA GLU A 129 -4.69 -6.41 6.36
C GLU A 129 -5.04 -5.04 6.94
N ILE A 130 -6.19 -4.92 7.60
CA ILE A 130 -6.63 -3.67 8.24
C ILE A 130 -5.86 -3.50 9.55
N THR A 131 -4.71 -2.81 9.48
CA THR A 131 -3.87 -2.51 10.65
C THR A 131 -4.46 -1.40 11.54
N ASN A 132 -3.81 -1.10 12.66
CA ASN A 132 -4.25 -0.07 13.61
C ASN A 132 -4.24 1.35 13.04
N ASN A 133 -3.44 1.59 11.99
CA ASN A 133 -3.36 2.90 11.35
C ASN A 133 -4.58 3.24 10.48
N PHE A 134 -5.41 2.24 10.12
CA PHE A 134 -6.67 2.47 9.43
C PHE A 134 -7.78 2.74 10.45
N THR A 135 -8.31 3.95 10.43
CA THR A 135 -9.29 4.45 11.39
C THR A 135 -10.73 4.26 10.93
N HIS A 136 -10.97 4.24 9.63
CA HIS A 136 -12.28 4.16 9.00
C HIS A 136 -12.35 3.02 7.99
N VAL A 137 -13.54 2.48 7.83
CA VAL A 137 -13.83 1.42 6.85
C VAL A 137 -15.03 1.84 6.01
N LEU A 138 -14.98 1.49 4.73
CA LEU A 138 -16.08 1.62 3.79
C LEU A 138 -16.31 0.24 3.16
N LEU A 139 -17.52 -0.30 3.28
CA LEU A 139 -17.94 -1.55 2.69
C LEU A 139 -18.69 -1.27 1.39
N LEU A 140 -18.16 -1.78 0.27
CA LEU A 140 -18.78 -1.71 -1.05
C LEU A 140 -19.39 -3.07 -1.41
N LYS A 141 -20.70 -3.11 -1.67
CA LYS A 141 -21.43 -4.30 -2.10
C LYS A 141 -22.25 -3.96 -3.34
N GLU A 142 -22.09 -4.74 -4.41
CA GLU A 142 -22.85 -4.59 -5.67
C GLU A 142 -22.83 -3.14 -6.22
N GLY A 143 -21.65 -2.48 -6.14
CA GLY A 143 -21.46 -1.12 -6.63
C GLY A 143 -22.08 -0.02 -5.76
N LYS A 144 -22.54 -0.34 -4.54
CA LYS A 144 -23.13 0.60 -3.58
C LYS A 144 -22.38 0.58 -2.25
N VAL A 145 -22.40 1.70 -1.56
CA VAL A 145 -21.92 1.77 -0.18
C VAL A 145 -22.95 1.08 0.73
N LEU A 146 -22.54 -0.03 1.33
CA LEU A 146 -23.36 -0.74 2.33
C LEU A 146 -23.24 -0.05 3.69
N ALA A 147 -22.02 0.24 4.12
CA ALA A 147 -21.74 0.92 5.37
C ALA A 147 -20.42 1.68 5.28
N GLN A 148 -20.27 2.73 6.08
CA GLN A 148 -19.02 3.48 6.22
C GLN A 148 -18.95 4.14 7.60
N GLY A 149 -17.76 4.25 8.16
CA GLY A 149 -17.55 4.88 9.46
C GLY A 149 -16.29 4.41 10.18
N PRO A 150 -16.18 4.70 11.48
CA PRO A 150 -15.09 4.21 12.31
C PRO A 150 -14.96 2.68 12.26
N LYS A 151 -13.72 2.19 12.23
CA LYS A 151 -13.40 0.76 12.10
C LYS A 151 -14.20 -0.12 13.07
N GLN A 152 -14.29 0.30 14.36
CA GLN A 152 -14.95 -0.48 15.40
C GLN A 152 -16.47 -0.57 15.22
N GLU A 153 -17.09 0.41 14.56
CA GLU A 153 -18.54 0.44 14.30
C GLU A 153 -18.90 -0.39 13.05
N ILE A 154 -17.99 -0.50 12.09
CA ILE A 154 -18.24 -1.15 10.80
C ILE A 154 -17.82 -2.62 10.83
N LEU A 155 -16.69 -2.96 11.44
CA LEU A 155 -16.20 -4.33 11.52
C LEU A 155 -16.92 -5.12 12.64
N THR A 156 -18.23 -5.33 12.46
CA THR A 156 -19.06 -6.09 13.38
C THR A 156 -19.58 -7.37 12.74
N PRO A 157 -19.82 -8.46 13.50
CA PRO A 157 -20.37 -9.71 12.96
C PRO A 157 -21.66 -9.49 12.16
N ALA A 158 -22.54 -8.60 12.61
CA ALA A 158 -23.82 -8.32 11.98
C ALA A 158 -23.65 -7.67 10.60
N LEU A 159 -22.88 -6.57 10.50
CA LEU A 159 -22.64 -5.88 9.22
C LEU A 159 -21.85 -6.74 8.24
N LEU A 160 -20.87 -7.49 8.73
CA LEU A 160 -20.06 -8.35 7.88
C LEU A 160 -20.86 -9.59 7.40
N SER A 161 -21.78 -10.11 8.23
CA SER A 161 -22.70 -11.19 7.78
C SER A 161 -23.63 -10.70 6.67
N ASP A 162 -24.14 -9.47 6.76
CA ASP A 162 -24.91 -8.86 5.67
C ASP A 162 -24.04 -8.63 4.43
N PHE A 163 -22.82 -8.09 4.62
CA PHE A 163 -21.87 -7.86 3.54
C PHE A 163 -21.56 -9.12 2.75
N TYR A 164 -21.22 -10.23 3.42
CA TYR A 164 -20.88 -11.51 2.77
C TYR A 164 -22.11 -12.35 2.39
N GLY A 165 -23.30 -12.00 2.88
CA GLY A 165 -24.53 -12.79 2.66
C GLY A 165 -24.50 -14.14 3.37
N ASN A 166 -23.64 -14.30 4.39
CA ASN A 166 -23.50 -15.50 5.20
C ASN A 166 -23.05 -15.13 6.61
N GLN A 167 -23.39 -15.97 7.61
CA GLN A 167 -22.92 -15.75 8.98
C GLN A 167 -21.40 -15.81 9.05
N VAL A 168 -20.81 -14.88 9.81
CA VAL A 168 -19.38 -14.83 10.04
C VAL A 168 -19.07 -14.69 11.54
N GLU A 169 -17.94 -15.23 11.93
CA GLU A 169 -17.30 -15.06 13.23
C GLU A 169 -16.07 -14.17 13.06
N LEU A 170 -15.86 -13.23 13.98
CA LEU A 170 -14.66 -12.41 14.03
C LEU A 170 -13.68 -13.00 15.03
N ILE A 171 -12.46 -13.25 14.57
CA ILE A 171 -11.35 -13.76 15.38
C ILE A 171 -10.31 -12.65 15.51
N GLU A 172 -10.03 -12.22 16.73
CA GLU A 172 -8.97 -11.26 17.00
C GLU A 172 -7.59 -11.91 16.84
N LEU A 173 -6.72 -11.29 16.03
CA LEU A 173 -5.36 -11.77 15.76
C LEU A 173 -4.28 -11.08 16.60
N GLY A 174 -4.67 -10.14 17.48
CA GLY A 174 -3.77 -9.21 18.13
C GLY A 174 -3.58 -7.93 17.32
N ASP A 175 -2.99 -6.90 17.95
CA ASP A 175 -2.77 -5.58 17.34
C ASP A 175 -4.03 -4.99 16.66
N GLU A 176 -5.22 -5.24 17.24
CA GLU A 176 -6.55 -4.86 16.73
C GLU A 176 -6.85 -5.38 15.31
N ARG A 177 -6.13 -6.36 14.83
CA ARG A 177 -6.39 -7.02 13.55
C ARG A 177 -7.42 -8.12 13.71
N LEU A 178 -8.22 -8.31 12.67
CA LEU A 178 -9.33 -9.26 12.69
C LEU A 178 -9.20 -10.25 11.52
N PHE A 179 -9.54 -11.50 11.79
CA PHE A 179 -9.79 -12.49 10.76
C PHE A 179 -11.30 -12.77 10.69
N ILE A 180 -11.85 -12.79 9.48
CA ILE A 180 -13.27 -13.08 9.25
C ILE A 180 -13.40 -14.54 8.86
N LYS A 181 -14.01 -15.32 9.73
CA LYS A 181 -14.25 -16.76 9.51
C LYS A 181 -15.70 -16.98 9.09
N PRO A 182 -15.97 -17.49 7.88
CA PRO A 182 -17.33 -17.83 7.47
C PRO A 182 -17.85 -19.06 8.25
N ILE A 183 -19.13 -19.03 8.62
CA ILE A 183 -19.84 -20.16 9.20
C ILE A 183 -20.61 -20.83 8.07
N LEU A 184 -20.06 -21.92 7.53
CA LEU A 184 -20.69 -22.70 6.47
C LEU A 184 -21.61 -23.74 7.12
N ASN A 185 -22.88 -23.75 6.72
CA ASN A 185 -23.88 -24.76 7.13
C ASN A 185 -23.83 -25.93 6.18
#